data_fa46d019923478b3cb0b0000dc69153b
#
_entry.id   fa46d019923478b3cb0b0000dc69153b
#
_cell.length_a   1.000
_cell.length_b   1.000
_cell.length_c   1.000
_cell.angle_alpha   90.00
_cell.angle_beta   90.00
_cell.angle_gamma   90.00
#
_symmetry.space_group_name_H-M   'P 1'
#
loop_
_entity.id
_entity.type
_entity.pdbx_description
1 polymer ?
#
loop_
_entity_poly.entity_id
_entity_poly.type
_entity_poly.pdbx_seq_one_letter_code
_entity_poly.pdbx_strand_id
1 'polypeptide(L)' 'MEEKTFLTVDEVVDILSVSKSKAYEIVRHLNKEMKAKGFITVAARVSKTYFNERMCYSKE' A
#
# COMPACT_ATOMS: atom_id res chain seq x y z
N MET A 1 -4.14 -18.27 -11.62
CA MET A 1 -4.03 -17.70 -10.89
C MET A 1 -3.80 -16.42 -11.00
N GLU A 2 -4.24 -15.58 -10.43
CA GLU A 2 -3.97 -14.42 -10.58
C GLU A 2 -3.33 -13.85 -9.50
N GLU A 3 -2.46 -13.01 -9.60
CA GLU A 3 -1.85 -12.37 -8.60
C GLU A 3 -2.35 -11.04 -8.47
N LYS A 4 -2.63 -10.52 -7.30
CA LYS A 4 -3.08 -9.21 -7.12
C LYS A 4 -1.96 -8.29 -7.33
N THR A 5 -2.13 -7.29 -8.13
CA THR A 5 -1.12 -6.26 -8.38
C THR A 5 -1.25 -5.15 -7.37
N PHE A 6 -2.48 -4.89 -6.91
CA PHE A 6 -2.72 -3.82 -5.95
C PHE A 6 -3.36 -4.37 -4.71
N LEU A 7 -3.13 -3.70 -3.59
CA LEU A 7 -3.77 -4.04 -2.33
C LEU A 7 -4.80 -2.98 -2.02
N THR A 8 -5.93 -3.39 -1.45
CA THR A 8 -6.95 -2.43 -1.05
C THR A 8 -6.68 -2.01 0.38
N VAL A 9 -7.38 -0.97 0.83
CA VAL A 9 -7.25 -0.52 2.20
C VAL A 9 -7.59 -1.64 3.18
N ASP A 10 -8.64 -2.41 2.88
CA ASP A 10 -9.03 -3.50 3.77
C ASP A 10 -7.94 -4.55 3.88
N GLU A 11 -7.25 -4.81 2.80
CA GLU A 11 -6.16 -5.77 2.83
C GLU A 11 -5.01 -5.26 3.67
N VAL A 12 -4.75 -3.98 3.62
CA VAL A 12 -3.70 -3.37 4.43
C VAL A 12 -4.07 -3.47 5.91
N VAL A 13 -5.34 -3.29 6.22
CA VAL A 13 -5.81 -3.43 7.59
C VAL A 13 -5.46 -4.82 8.10
N ASP A 14 -5.73 -5.84 7.30
CA ASP A 14 -5.46 -7.20 7.72
C ASP A 14 -3.97 -7.47 7.84
N ILE A 15 -3.20 -7.01 6.90
CA ILE A 15 -1.78 -7.28 6.90
C ILE A 15 -1.06 -6.61 8.05
N LEU A 16 -1.39 -5.37 8.31
CA LEU A 16 -0.71 -4.61 9.34
C LEU A 16 -1.41 -4.58 10.68
N SER A 17 -2.61 -5.10 10.73
CA SER A 17 -3.40 -5.10 11.95
C SER A 17 -3.58 -3.69 12.51
N VAL A 18 -3.92 -2.77 11.66
CA VAL A 18 -4.14 -1.39 12.08
C VAL A 18 -5.58 -1.00 11.81
N SER A 19 -6.00 0.15 12.28
CA SER A 19 -7.36 0.61 12.04
C SER A 19 -7.52 0.98 10.58
N LYS A 20 -8.74 1.06 10.13
CA LYS A 20 -9.01 1.42 8.74
C LYS A 20 -8.51 2.81 8.42
N SER A 21 -8.67 3.74 9.35
CA SER A 21 -8.19 5.10 9.15
C SER A 21 -6.68 5.10 8.95
N LYS A 22 -5.98 4.32 9.76
CA LYS A 22 -4.55 4.27 9.66
C LYS A 22 -4.12 3.62 8.36
N ALA A 23 -4.80 2.56 7.97
CA ALA A 23 -4.49 1.87 6.71
C ALA A 23 -4.69 2.82 5.53
N TYR A 24 -5.75 3.61 5.58
CA TYR A 24 -6.03 4.53 4.51
C TYR A 24 -4.93 5.58 4.40
N GLU A 25 -4.46 6.07 5.54
CA GLU A 25 -3.38 7.03 5.54
C GLU A 25 -2.12 6.44 4.94
N ILE A 26 -1.82 5.18 5.27
CA ILE A 26 -0.63 4.52 4.76
C ILE A 26 -0.73 4.38 3.24
N VAL A 27 -1.89 3.95 2.75
CA VAL A 27 -2.08 3.80 1.32
C VAL A 27 -1.93 5.14 0.60
N ARG A 28 -2.49 6.19 1.18
CA ARG A 28 -2.39 7.51 0.56
C ARG A 28 -0.95 7.98 0.52
N HIS A 29 -0.22 7.73 1.60
CA HIS A 29 1.16 8.17 1.69
C HIS A 29 2.02 7.45 0.64
N LEU A 30 1.84 6.14 0.51
CA LEU A 30 2.62 5.38 -0.44
C LEU A 30 2.28 5.77 -1.88
N ASN A 31 1.00 6.04 -2.14
CA ASN A 31 0.60 6.46 -3.47
C ASN A 31 1.21 7.82 -3.80
N LYS A 32 1.30 8.69 -2.82
CA LYS A 32 1.87 10.00 -3.05
C LYS A 32 3.33 9.84 -3.45
N GLU A 33 4.05 8.95 -2.80
CA GLU A 33 5.43 8.70 -3.13
C GLU A 33 5.56 8.14 -4.55
N MET A 34 4.71 7.19 -4.90
CA MET A 34 4.78 6.59 -6.22
C MET A 34 4.45 7.60 -7.30
N LYS A 35 3.47 8.45 -7.03
CA LYS A 35 3.09 9.44 -7.99
C LYS A 35 4.24 10.42 -8.24
N ALA A 36 4.96 10.76 -7.18
CA ALA A 36 6.08 11.66 -7.30
C ALA A 36 7.19 11.03 -8.15
N LYS A 37 7.23 9.70 -8.22
CA LYS A 37 8.21 9.02 -9.02
C LYS A 37 7.74 8.78 -10.45
N GLY A 38 6.57 9.27 -10.77
CA GLY A 38 6.07 9.13 -12.15
C GLY A 38 5.18 7.92 -12.41
N PHE A 39 4.78 7.21 -11.36
CA PHE A 39 3.93 6.06 -11.55
C PHE A 39 2.46 6.44 -11.50
N ILE A 40 1.63 5.63 -12.12
CA ILE A 40 0.20 5.84 -12.09
C ILE A 40 -0.32 5.18 -10.84
N THR A 41 -1.15 5.87 -10.09
CA THR A 41 -1.70 5.33 -8.86
C THR A 41 -3.21 5.26 -8.95
N VAL A 42 -3.79 4.41 -8.10
CA VAL A 42 -5.24 4.24 -8.04
C VAL A 42 -5.68 4.59 -6.64
N ALA A 43 -6.72 5.40 -6.54
CA ALA A 43 -7.19 5.85 -5.22
C ALA A 43 -7.58 4.66 -4.36
N ALA A 44 -7.24 4.71 -3.11
CA ALA A 44 -7.57 3.68 -2.13
C ALA A 44 -6.92 2.33 -2.42
N ARG A 45 -5.88 2.32 -3.25
CA ARG A 45 -5.15 1.09 -3.52
C ARG A 45 -3.68 1.41 -3.64
N VAL A 46 -2.85 0.44 -3.35
CA VAL A 46 -1.42 0.66 -3.42
C VAL A 46 -0.78 -0.54 -4.09
N SER A 47 0.30 -0.31 -4.82
CA SER A 47 1.01 -1.38 -5.50
C SER A 47 1.51 -2.38 -4.45
N LYS A 48 1.21 -3.66 -4.67
CA LYS A 48 1.63 -4.69 -3.74
C LYS A 48 3.15 -4.76 -3.67
N THR A 49 3.82 -4.64 -4.79
CA THR A 49 5.27 -4.68 -4.81
C THR A 49 5.88 -3.55 -4.02
N TYR A 50 5.36 -2.34 -4.23
CA TYR A 50 5.88 -1.18 -3.52
C TYR A 50 5.59 -1.29 -2.03
N PHE A 51 4.40 -1.75 -1.70
CA PHE A 51 4.01 -1.92 -0.31
C PHE A 51 4.98 -2.89 0.37
N ASN A 52 5.27 -4.01 -0.28
CA ASN A 52 6.17 -4.98 0.30
C ASN A 52 7.57 -4.43 0.45
N GLU A 53 8.04 -3.68 -0.50
CA GLU A 53 9.36 -3.09 -0.41
C GLU A 53 9.47 -2.11 0.73
N ARG A 54 8.46 -1.27 0.87
CA ARG A 54 8.52 -0.27 1.91
C ARG A 54 8.33 -0.87 3.29
N MET A 55 7.46 -1.88 3.40
CA MET A 55 7.19 -2.46 4.70
C MET A 55 8.25 -3.44 5.14
N CYS A 56 8.98 -3.96 4.19
CA CYS A 56 9.97 -4.92 4.49
C CYS A 56 11.05 -4.42 5.33
N TYR A 57 11.34 -3.11 5.25
CA TYR A 57 12.33 -2.61 6.00
C TYR A 57 12.06 -2.57 7.40
N SER A 58 10.86 -2.38 7.74
CA SER A 58 10.54 -2.20 9.09
C SER A 58 10.77 -3.36 9.87
N LYS A 59 10.92 -4.46 9.30
CA LYS A 59 11.09 -5.54 10.03
C LYS A 59 12.35 -5.69 10.51
N GLU A 60 13.13 -5.29 10.37
CA GLU A 60 14.31 -5.60 10.82
C GLU A 60 14.69 -5.29 11.64
#